data_b7d10b8883c8300ba7c2c25425e6bf02
#
_entry.id   b7d10b8883c8300ba7c2c25425e6bf02
#
_cell.length_a   1.000
_cell.length_b   1.000
_cell.length_c   1.000
_cell.angle_alpha   90.00
_cell.angle_beta   90.00
_cell.angle_gamma   90.00
#
_symmetry.space_group_name_H-M   'P 1'
#
loop_
_entity.id
_entity.type
_entity.pdbx_description
1 polymer ?
#
loop_
_entity_poly.entity_id
_entity_poly.type
_entity_poly.pdbx_seq_one_letter_code
_entity_poly.pdbx_strand_id
1 'polypeptide(L)'
;MAAIAASGLALTAATAEETPTRQYAPADSTFSIIAVEKDTGLLGLGVQSKALSIGNRVVTGKGGVAIVAHQSSSNPMYGKLVIDGIERGMTPQQALEFALRADKEPDRRQVAVIDIQGRSAAWSSKTIPDWTGHKCTPIYCVQGNTLANGNVIEEMGKAFEAAKGPLAERLLAALDAGQAAGGDRRGMQGAML
;
A
#
# COMPACT_ATOMS: atom_id res chain seq x y z
N MET A 1 -27.07 -3.32 78.14
CA MET A 1 -25.82 -3.33 77.38
C MET A 1 -26.11 -4.00 76.04
N ALA A 2 -26.21 -3.24 74.96
CA ALA A 2 -26.47 -3.75 73.61
C ALA A 2 -25.13 -3.76 72.86
N ALA A 3 -24.72 -4.91 72.34
CA ALA A 3 -23.51 -5.05 71.53
C ALA A 3 -23.82 -4.77 70.08
N ILE A 4 -23.11 -3.79 69.49
CA ILE A 4 -23.19 -3.44 68.06
C ILE A 4 -22.17 -4.33 67.33
N ALA A 5 -22.65 -5.23 66.47
CA ALA A 5 -21.81 -6.00 65.60
C ALA A 5 -21.45 -5.16 64.36
N ALA A 6 -20.19 -4.87 64.15
CA ALA A 6 -19.66 -4.20 62.95
C ALA A 6 -19.46 -5.26 61.86
N SER A 7 -20.26 -5.18 60.79
CA SER A 7 -20.07 -6.03 59.57
C SER A 7 -19.03 -5.35 58.69
N GLY A 8 -17.85 -5.90 58.60
CA GLY A 8 -16.80 -5.48 57.66
C GLY A 8 -17.16 -5.92 56.22
N LEU A 9 -17.34 -4.96 55.34
CA LEU A 9 -17.39 -5.22 53.89
C LEU A 9 -16.00 -5.43 53.36
N ALA A 10 -15.68 -6.61 52.95
CA ALA A 10 -14.42 -6.91 52.22
C ALA A 10 -14.58 -6.44 50.77
N LEU A 11 -13.88 -5.37 50.39
CA LEU A 11 -13.72 -4.98 49.00
C LEU A 11 -12.77 -5.97 48.34
N THR A 12 -13.29 -6.86 47.49
CA THR A 12 -12.47 -7.65 46.59
C THR A 12 -12.02 -6.75 45.42
N ALA A 13 -10.72 -6.47 45.37
CA ALA A 13 -10.14 -5.81 44.20
C ALA A 13 -10.29 -6.72 42.97
N ALA A 14 -11.10 -6.29 42.00
CA ALA A 14 -11.15 -6.93 40.69
C ALA A 14 -9.79 -6.70 40.01
N THR A 15 -9.04 -7.77 39.79
CA THR A 15 -7.85 -7.75 38.97
C THR A 15 -8.29 -7.39 37.55
N ALA A 16 -7.81 -6.27 37.01
CA ALA A 16 -8.02 -5.91 35.63
C ALA A 16 -7.41 -7.02 34.75
N GLU A 17 -8.28 -7.72 34.03
CA GLU A 17 -7.90 -8.68 33.02
C GLU A 17 -7.10 -7.91 31.96
N GLU A 18 -5.81 -8.21 31.79
CA GLU A 18 -5.00 -7.61 30.73
C GLU A 18 -5.67 -7.96 29.40
N THR A 19 -6.17 -6.93 28.72
CA THR A 19 -6.69 -7.06 27.35
C THR A 19 -5.55 -7.64 26.51
N PRO A 20 -5.74 -8.80 25.85
CA PRO A 20 -4.68 -9.39 25.04
C PRO A 20 -4.24 -8.37 24.01
N THR A 21 -2.97 -8.00 24.03
CA THR A 21 -2.34 -7.18 23.00
C THR A 21 -2.65 -7.83 21.66
N ARG A 22 -3.47 -7.15 20.85
CA ARG A 22 -3.82 -7.60 19.51
C ARG A 22 -2.49 -7.74 18.75
N GLN A 23 -1.99 -8.96 18.63
CA GLN A 23 -0.90 -9.25 17.70
C GLN A 23 -1.42 -8.84 16.33
N TYR A 24 -0.91 -7.71 15.82
CA TYR A 24 -1.17 -7.33 14.44
C TYR A 24 -0.76 -8.50 13.56
N ALA A 25 -1.71 -8.98 12.76
CA ALA A 25 -1.41 -9.97 11.73
C ALA A 25 -0.19 -9.50 10.91
N PRO A 26 0.67 -10.42 10.45
CA PRO A 26 1.84 -10.07 9.64
C PRO A 26 1.47 -9.09 8.55
N ALA A 27 2.34 -8.12 8.29
CA ALA A 27 2.15 -7.05 7.32
C ALA A 27 1.39 -7.53 6.08
N ASP A 28 0.35 -6.79 5.70
CA ASP A 28 -0.48 -7.11 4.55
C ASP A 28 0.39 -7.18 3.29
N SER A 29 0.54 -8.37 2.70
CA SER A 29 1.16 -8.54 1.39
C SER A 29 0.25 -7.92 0.34
N THR A 30 0.85 -7.32 -0.64
CA THR A 30 0.11 -6.63 -1.70
C THR A 30 1.02 -6.48 -2.91
N PHE A 31 0.48 -6.63 -4.10
CA PHE A 31 1.14 -6.16 -5.31
C PHE A 31 0.20 -5.22 -6.08
N SER A 32 0.78 -4.20 -6.66
CA SER A 32 0.04 -3.17 -7.37
C SER A 32 0.83 -2.62 -8.55
N ILE A 33 0.10 -2.09 -9.51
CA ILE A 33 0.61 -1.30 -10.63
C ILE A 33 -0.15 0.02 -10.69
N ILE A 34 0.57 1.12 -10.77
CA ILE A 34 0.03 2.43 -11.13
C ILE A 34 0.58 2.82 -12.50
N ALA A 35 -0.25 3.43 -13.33
CA ALA A 35 0.14 3.79 -14.68
C ALA A 35 -0.49 5.10 -15.13
N VAL A 36 0.15 5.72 -16.14
CA VAL A 36 -0.33 6.90 -16.83
C VAL A 36 -0.38 6.65 -18.33
N GLU A 37 -1.48 7.03 -18.94
CA GLU A 37 -1.63 7.12 -20.38
C GLU A 37 -1.48 8.60 -20.78
N LYS A 38 -0.29 8.95 -21.25
CA LYS A 38 0.11 10.37 -21.43
C LYS A 38 -0.75 11.12 -22.43
N ASP A 39 -1.20 10.42 -23.49
CA ASP A 39 -1.98 11.05 -24.57
C ASP A 39 -3.38 11.47 -24.12
N THR A 40 -3.95 10.74 -23.16
CA THR A 40 -5.30 11.01 -22.63
C THR A 40 -5.30 11.65 -21.26
N GLY A 41 -4.16 11.61 -20.54
CA GLY A 41 -4.05 12.04 -19.14
C GLY A 41 -4.72 11.08 -18.15
N LEU A 42 -5.08 9.86 -18.60
CA LEU A 42 -5.65 8.84 -17.71
C LEU A 42 -4.60 8.33 -16.73
N LEU A 43 -4.98 8.28 -15.46
CA LEU A 43 -4.25 7.64 -14.39
C LEU A 43 -5.02 6.39 -13.94
N GLY A 44 -4.32 5.29 -13.76
CA GLY A 44 -4.93 4.02 -13.36
C GLY A 44 -4.13 3.30 -12.29
N LEU A 45 -4.83 2.49 -11.51
CA LEU A 45 -4.23 1.57 -10.53
C LEU A 45 -4.88 0.20 -10.68
N GLY A 46 -4.05 -0.85 -10.66
CA GLY A 46 -4.46 -2.22 -10.40
C GLY A 46 -3.81 -2.72 -9.11
N VAL A 47 -4.56 -3.34 -8.22
CA VAL A 47 -4.04 -3.88 -6.97
C VAL A 47 -4.68 -5.21 -6.62
N GLN A 48 -3.88 -6.14 -6.06
CA GLN A 48 -4.33 -7.41 -5.50
C GLN A 48 -3.64 -7.70 -4.19
N SER A 49 -4.37 -8.34 -3.26
CA SER A 49 -3.89 -8.62 -1.92
C SER A 49 -4.67 -9.75 -1.25
N LYS A 50 -4.07 -10.33 -0.20
CA LYS A 50 -4.79 -11.13 0.78
C LYS A 50 -5.57 -10.26 1.78
N ALA A 51 -5.40 -8.94 1.79
CA ALA A 51 -6.13 -8.03 2.66
C ALA A 51 -7.56 -7.79 2.16
N LEU A 52 -8.51 -7.77 3.10
CA LEU A 52 -9.90 -7.41 2.81
C LEU A 52 -10.00 -5.92 2.41
N SER A 53 -10.86 -5.61 1.44
CA SER A 53 -11.13 -4.23 0.98
C SER A 53 -9.86 -3.45 0.61
N ILE A 54 -8.93 -4.09 -0.11
CA ILE A 54 -7.63 -3.49 -0.42
C ILE A 54 -7.77 -2.19 -1.21
N GLY A 55 -8.76 -2.08 -2.08
CA GLY A 55 -8.91 -0.96 -3.00
C GLY A 55 -9.07 0.40 -2.33
N ASN A 56 -9.82 0.49 -1.24
CA ASN A 56 -10.04 1.75 -0.54
C ASN A 56 -8.91 2.12 0.46
N ARG A 57 -7.87 1.30 0.55
CA ARG A 57 -6.82 1.43 1.57
C ARG A 57 -5.48 1.88 1.02
N VAL A 58 -5.23 1.70 -0.27
CA VAL A 58 -3.88 1.76 -0.83
C VAL A 58 -3.71 2.79 -1.93
N VAL A 59 -4.74 3.53 -2.30
CA VAL A 59 -4.66 4.48 -3.39
C VAL A 59 -5.14 5.88 -2.99
N THR A 60 -4.45 6.87 -3.53
CA THR A 60 -4.91 8.26 -3.59
C THR A 60 -4.58 8.80 -4.97
N GLY A 61 -5.57 9.34 -5.66
CA GLY A 61 -5.40 9.93 -6.98
C GLY A 61 -6.02 11.31 -7.07
N LYS A 62 -5.42 12.16 -7.90
CA LYS A 62 -5.99 13.44 -8.30
C LYS A 62 -5.86 13.58 -9.82
N GLY A 63 -7.00 13.63 -10.51
CA GLY A 63 -7.05 13.84 -11.95
C GLY A 63 -6.25 15.08 -12.36
N GLY A 64 -5.49 14.96 -13.44
CA GLY A 64 -4.62 16.03 -13.92
C GLY A 64 -3.34 16.28 -13.10
N VAL A 65 -3.08 15.50 -12.05
CA VAL A 65 -1.89 15.65 -11.18
C VAL A 65 -1.08 14.37 -11.08
N ALA A 66 -1.54 13.40 -10.29
CA ALA A 66 -0.79 12.17 -10.02
C ALA A 66 -1.67 11.08 -9.39
N ILE A 67 -1.13 9.85 -9.39
CA ILE A 67 -1.67 8.73 -8.60
C ILE A 67 -0.57 8.17 -7.70
N VAL A 68 -0.95 7.85 -6.46
CA VAL A 68 -0.06 7.34 -5.41
C VAL A 68 -0.62 6.02 -4.89
N ALA A 69 0.17 4.97 -4.94
CA ALA A 69 -0.14 3.70 -4.28
C ALA A 69 0.70 3.59 -2.99
N HIS A 70 0.03 3.50 -1.83
CA HIS A 70 0.66 3.41 -0.51
C HIS A 70 0.20 2.13 0.20
N GLN A 71 1.10 1.18 0.36
CA GLN A 71 0.78 -0.18 0.79
C GLN A 71 1.77 -0.71 1.85
N SER A 72 1.69 -2.01 2.20
CA SER A 72 2.25 -2.61 3.40
C SER A 72 1.48 -2.09 4.63
N SER A 73 2.10 -1.48 5.63
CA SER A 73 1.35 -0.70 6.62
C SER A 73 0.91 0.61 5.96
N SER A 74 -0.25 0.58 5.29
CA SER A 74 -0.74 1.72 4.50
C SER A 74 -0.96 2.97 5.38
N ASN A 75 -0.50 4.13 4.87
CA ASN A 75 -0.71 5.42 5.49
C ASN A 75 -1.24 6.42 4.44
N PRO A 76 -2.54 6.79 4.48
CA PRO A 76 -3.15 7.71 3.51
C PRO A 76 -2.50 9.09 3.44
N MET A 77 -1.76 9.49 4.47
CA MET A 77 -1.02 10.77 4.48
C MET A 77 0.00 10.87 3.34
N TYR A 78 0.56 9.73 2.86
CA TYR A 78 1.43 9.74 1.69
C TYR A 78 0.72 10.28 0.45
N GLY A 79 -0.49 9.80 0.19
CA GLY A 79 -1.29 10.29 -0.93
C GLY A 79 -1.47 11.80 -0.88
N LYS A 80 -1.91 12.31 0.28
CA LYS A 80 -2.13 13.75 0.46
C LYS A 80 -0.83 14.56 0.32
N LEU A 81 0.21 14.21 1.05
CA LEU A 81 1.47 14.98 1.07
C LEU A 81 2.16 14.97 -0.29
N VAL A 82 2.16 13.82 -0.98
CA VAL A 82 2.80 13.70 -2.29
C VAL A 82 2.03 14.49 -3.35
N ILE A 83 0.71 14.38 -3.40
CA ILE A 83 -0.11 15.14 -4.36
C ILE A 83 0.01 16.65 -4.10
N ASP A 84 -0.14 17.10 -2.85
CA ASP A 84 0.01 18.51 -2.47
C ASP A 84 1.42 19.06 -2.85
N GLY A 85 2.45 18.23 -2.67
CA GLY A 85 3.83 18.57 -3.05
C GLY A 85 3.98 18.76 -4.56
N ILE A 86 3.44 17.84 -5.36
CA ILE A 86 3.48 17.92 -6.82
C ILE A 86 2.73 19.16 -7.33
N GLU A 87 1.57 19.47 -6.76
CA GLU A 87 0.81 20.69 -7.11
C GLU A 87 1.56 21.99 -6.80
N ARG A 88 2.45 21.94 -5.81
CA ARG A 88 3.35 23.08 -5.47
C ARG A 88 4.66 23.07 -6.26
N GLY A 89 4.78 22.21 -7.28
CA GLY A 89 5.91 22.18 -8.19
C GLY A 89 7.04 21.22 -7.80
N MET A 90 6.89 20.40 -6.77
CA MET A 90 7.85 19.34 -6.46
C MET A 90 7.82 18.26 -7.54
N THR A 91 8.96 17.63 -7.80
CA THR A 91 8.97 16.38 -8.54
C THR A 91 8.38 15.23 -7.68
N PRO A 92 7.88 14.12 -8.26
CA PRO A 92 7.44 12.96 -7.49
C PRO A 92 8.47 12.47 -6.49
N GLN A 93 9.75 12.48 -6.85
CA GLN A 93 10.84 12.09 -5.95
C GLN A 93 10.94 13.03 -4.73
N GLN A 94 10.93 14.35 -4.95
CA GLN A 94 11.01 15.34 -3.87
C GLN A 94 9.79 15.24 -2.93
N ALA A 95 8.60 15.08 -3.50
CA ALA A 95 7.36 14.97 -2.75
C ALA A 95 7.33 13.68 -1.91
N LEU A 96 7.77 12.54 -2.47
CA LEU A 96 7.87 11.27 -1.75
C LEU A 96 8.91 11.36 -0.62
N GLU A 97 10.08 11.92 -0.86
CA GLU A 97 11.11 12.12 0.18
C GLU A 97 10.61 13.03 1.32
N PHE A 98 9.86 14.07 0.98
CA PHE A 98 9.24 14.94 1.98
C PHE A 98 8.25 14.14 2.85
N ALA A 99 7.38 13.33 2.23
CA ALA A 99 6.41 12.50 2.94
C ALA A 99 7.10 11.45 3.83
N LEU A 100 8.18 10.82 3.35
CA LEU A 100 8.97 9.86 4.14
C LEU A 100 9.60 10.48 5.38
N ARG A 101 10.13 11.71 5.26
CA ARG A 101 10.68 12.45 6.42
C ARG A 101 9.62 12.86 7.44
N ALA A 102 8.38 13.04 7.02
CA ALA A 102 7.27 13.40 7.88
C ALA A 102 6.65 12.19 8.62
N ASP A 103 6.90 10.96 8.16
CA ASP A 103 6.41 9.74 8.79
C ASP A 103 7.33 9.30 9.94
N LYS A 104 6.73 8.88 11.05
CA LYS A 104 7.48 8.34 12.21
C LYS A 104 7.91 6.89 12.01
N GLU A 105 7.30 6.18 11.04
CA GLU A 105 7.50 4.76 10.79
C GLU A 105 7.72 4.46 9.28
N PRO A 106 8.62 5.18 8.58
CA PRO A 106 8.80 5.00 7.12
C PRO A 106 9.25 3.57 6.76
N ASP A 107 9.91 2.88 7.69
CA ASP A 107 10.37 1.50 7.51
C ASP A 107 9.24 0.47 7.43
N ARG A 108 8.00 0.87 7.67
CA ARG A 108 6.82 0.02 7.51
C ARG A 108 6.06 0.26 6.21
N ARG A 109 6.59 1.12 5.34
CA ARG A 109 5.86 1.62 4.16
C ARG A 109 6.43 1.06 2.86
N GLN A 110 5.53 0.91 1.90
CA GLN A 110 5.86 0.78 0.49
C GLN A 110 4.98 1.77 -0.28
N VAL A 111 5.59 2.64 -1.07
CA VAL A 111 4.89 3.73 -1.76
C VAL A 111 5.43 3.87 -3.18
N ALA A 112 4.54 4.05 -4.16
CA ALA A 112 4.90 4.45 -5.51
C ALA A 112 4.00 5.61 -5.95
N VAL A 113 4.55 6.50 -6.75
CA VAL A 113 3.86 7.65 -7.34
C VAL A 113 4.24 7.78 -8.80
N ILE A 114 3.25 8.12 -9.64
CA ILE A 114 3.45 8.56 -11.01
C ILE A 114 2.56 9.77 -11.30
N ASP A 115 3.12 10.81 -11.92
CA ASP A 115 2.37 11.99 -12.32
C ASP A 115 1.91 11.91 -13.78
N ILE A 116 1.08 12.85 -14.20
CA ILE A 116 0.55 12.91 -15.58
C ILE A 116 1.63 13.13 -16.64
N GLN A 117 2.83 13.57 -16.26
CA GLN A 117 3.98 13.73 -17.15
C GLN A 117 4.79 12.43 -17.28
N GLY A 118 4.47 11.40 -16.50
CA GLY A 118 5.19 10.14 -16.45
C GLY A 118 6.46 10.19 -15.60
N ARG A 119 6.64 11.23 -14.81
CA ARG A 119 7.69 11.24 -13.78
C ARG A 119 7.22 10.36 -12.62
N SER A 120 8.11 9.55 -12.10
CA SER A 120 7.75 8.58 -11.07
C SER A 120 8.81 8.50 -9.98
N ALA A 121 8.38 8.01 -8.81
CA ALA A 121 9.25 7.66 -7.70
C ALA A 121 8.65 6.51 -6.91
N ALA A 122 9.48 5.73 -6.24
CA ALA A 122 9.01 4.68 -5.35
C ALA A 122 9.94 4.46 -4.16
N TRP A 123 9.34 3.98 -3.08
CA TRP A 123 10.01 3.56 -1.86
C TRP A 123 9.52 2.18 -1.44
N SER A 124 10.42 1.25 -1.21
CA SER A 124 10.13 -0.05 -0.60
C SER A 124 11.08 -0.25 0.57
N SER A 125 10.55 -0.30 1.78
CA SER A 125 11.38 -0.53 2.95
C SER A 125 12.00 -1.93 2.92
N LYS A 126 13.25 -2.01 3.35
CA LYS A 126 14.01 -3.26 3.46
C LYS A 126 13.64 -4.09 4.70
N THR A 127 12.90 -3.50 5.64
CA THR A 127 12.47 -4.17 6.88
C THR A 127 11.16 -4.95 6.71
N ILE A 128 10.46 -4.76 5.58
CA ILE A 128 9.25 -5.54 5.27
C ILE A 128 9.68 -6.99 4.96
N PRO A 129 9.09 -7.98 5.64
CA PRO A 129 9.50 -9.37 5.50
C PRO A 129 9.21 -9.94 4.11
N ASP A 130 9.88 -11.03 3.79
CA ASP A 130 9.82 -11.73 2.51
C ASP A 130 10.30 -10.85 1.34
N TRP A 131 9.98 -11.24 0.12
CA TRP A 131 10.39 -10.45 -1.02
C TRP A 131 9.57 -9.15 -1.13
N THR A 132 10.25 -8.03 -1.19
CA THR A 132 9.65 -6.70 -1.31
C THR A 132 10.48 -5.85 -2.28
N GLY A 133 9.82 -5.18 -3.21
CA GLY A 133 10.51 -4.34 -4.20
C GLY A 133 9.55 -3.61 -5.14
N HIS A 134 10.14 -2.83 -6.05
CA HIS A 134 9.42 -2.06 -7.05
C HIS A 134 10.25 -1.90 -8.34
N LYS A 135 9.55 -1.54 -9.42
CA LYS A 135 10.14 -1.14 -10.70
C LYS A 135 9.30 -0.04 -11.30
N CYS A 136 9.92 1.08 -11.65
CA CYS A 136 9.27 2.22 -12.28
C CYS A 136 9.82 2.49 -13.68
N THR A 137 8.94 2.94 -14.56
CA THR A 137 9.22 3.41 -15.91
C THR A 137 8.51 4.75 -16.14
N PRO A 138 8.69 5.42 -17.29
CA PRO A 138 7.95 6.65 -17.59
C PRO A 138 6.45 6.49 -17.80
N ILE A 139 5.91 5.28 -17.77
CA ILE A 139 4.47 5.01 -18.01
C ILE A 139 3.82 4.17 -16.92
N TYR A 140 4.57 3.51 -16.06
CA TYR A 140 4.03 2.75 -14.92
C TYR A 140 5.05 2.58 -13.80
N CYS A 141 4.55 2.32 -12.59
CA CYS A 141 5.29 1.70 -11.49
C CYS A 141 4.59 0.44 -11.03
N VAL A 142 5.31 -0.66 -10.94
CA VAL A 142 4.90 -1.89 -10.25
C VAL A 142 5.61 -1.98 -8.91
N GLN A 143 4.91 -2.43 -7.88
CA GLN A 143 5.47 -2.66 -6.55
C GLN A 143 4.76 -3.81 -5.85
N GLY A 144 5.45 -4.45 -4.93
CA GLY A 144 4.86 -5.49 -4.11
C GLY A 144 5.69 -5.79 -2.88
N ASN A 145 5.02 -6.31 -1.87
CA ASN A 145 5.61 -6.68 -0.58
C ASN A 145 5.09 -8.04 -0.12
N THR A 146 5.91 -8.77 0.64
CA THR A 146 5.60 -10.12 1.13
C THR A 146 5.23 -11.08 -0.01
N LEU A 147 5.85 -10.91 -1.15
CA LEU A 147 5.60 -11.71 -2.36
C LEU A 147 6.28 -13.07 -2.29
N ALA A 148 5.82 -13.99 -3.12
CA ALA A 148 6.44 -15.29 -3.29
C ALA A 148 7.89 -15.16 -3.79
N ASN A 149 8.14 -14.22 -4.71
CA ASN A 149 9.46 -13.94 -5.30
C ASN A 149 9.45 -12.65 -6.13
N GLY A 150 10.61 -12.25 -6.64
CA GLY A 150 10.76 -11.03 -7.46
C GLY A 150 10.19 -11.13 -8.88
N ASN A 151 9.96 -12.33 -9.40
CA ASN A 151 9.40 -12.50 -10.75
C ASN A 151 7.99 -11.90 -10.86
N VAL A 152 7.26 -11.80 -9.74
CA VAL A 152 5.94 -11.15 -9.70
C VAL A 152 6.00 -9.75 -10.32
N ILE A 153 6.96 -8.93 -9.89
CA ILE A 153 7.12 -7.55 -10.38
C ILE A 153 7.58 -7.52 -11.85
N GLU A 154 8.48 -8.40 -12.23
CA GLU A 154 8.98 -8.47 -13.61
C GLU A 154 7.89 -8.89 -14.59
N GLU A 155 7.11 -9.92 -14.27
CA GLU A 155 6.05 -10.42 -15.14
C GLU A 155 4.87 -9.42 -15.22
N MET A 156 4.55 -8.72 -14.13
CA MET A 156 3.57 -7.62 -14.18
C MET A 156 3.98 -6.54 -15.18
N GLY A 157 5.24 -6.09 -15.12
CA GLY A 157 5.75 -5.08 -16.05
C GLY A 157 5.71 -5.54 -17.50
N LYS A 158 6.20 -6.74 -17.79
CA LYS A 158 6.19 -7.33 -19.14
C LYS A 158 4.78 -7.46 -19.70
N ALA A 159 3.83 -7.94 -18.88
CA ALA A 159 2.44 -8.10 -19.32
C ALA A 159 1.79 -6.75 -19.61
N PHE A 160 2.03 -5.73 -18.77
CA PHE A 160 1.54 -4.38 -19.01
C PHE A 160 2.07 -3.78 -20.33
N GLU A 161 3.35 -3.98 -20.62
CA GLU A 161 4.00 -3.49 -21.86
C GLU A 161 3.50 -4.23 -23.10
N ALA A 162 3.27 -5.55 -23.00
CA ALA A 162 2.79 -6.38 -24.10
C ALA A 162 1.31 -6.18 -24.42
N ALA A 163 0.49 -5.93 -23.41
CA ALA A 163 -0.94 -5.78 -23.55
C ALA A 163 -1.30 -4.53 -24.38
N LYS A 164 -2.36 -4.65 -25.18
CA LYS A 164 -2.91 -3.59 -26.04
C LYS A 164 -4.34 -3.28 -25.58
N GLY A 165 -4.85 -2.13 -26.00
CA GLY A 165 -6.21 -1.71 -25.67
C GLY A 165 -6.28 -0.74 -24.49
N PRO A 166 -7.45 -0.57 -23.89
CA PRO A 166 -7.70 0.37 -22.80
C PRO A 166 -6.79 0.15 -21.59
N LEU A 167 -6.47 1.23 -20.88
CA LEU A 167 -5.60 1.18 -19.69
C LEU A 167 -6.07 0.12 -18.67
N ALA A 168 -7.37 0.00 -18.44
CA ALA A 168 -7.94 -0.96 -17.50
C ALA A 168 -7.60 -2.42 -17.87
N GLU A 169 -7.69 -2.79 -19.15
CA GLU A 169 -7.34 -4.14 -19.62
C GLU A 169 -5.84 -4.43 -19.46
N ARG A 170 -5.00 -3.44 -19.71
CA ARG A 170 -3.55 -3.55 -19.53
C ARG A 170 -3.18 -3.70 -18.05
N LEU A 171 -3.86 -2.99 -17.16
CA LEU A 171 -3.69 -3.13 -15.70
C LEU A 171 -4.14 -4.51 -15.23
N LEU A 172 -5.25 -5.02 -15.75
CA LEU A 172 -5.74 -6.37 -15.44
C LEU A 172 -4.73 -7.44 -15.89
N ALA A 173 -4.22 -7.34 -17.13
CA ALA A 173 -3.20 -8.25 -17.63
C ALA A 173 -1.95 -8.28 -16.75
N ALA A 174 -1.53 -7.13 -16.20
CA ALA A 174 -0.44 -7.06 -15.25
C ALA A 174 -0.76 -7.79 -13.94
N LEU A 175 -1.97 -7.64 -13.38
CA LEU A 175 -2.36 -8.34 -12.16
C LEU A 175 -2.42 -9.86 -12.37
N ASP A 176 -2.97 -10.33 -13.50
CA ASP A 176 -3.05 -11.75 -13.84
C ASP A 176 -1.65 -12.37 -13.96
N ALA A 177 -0.72 -11.67 -14.63
CA ALA A 177 0.66 -12.11 -14.75
C ALA A 177 1.38 -12.16 -13.40
N GLY A 178 1.17 -11.15 -12.55
CA GLY A 178 1.71 -11.13 -11.19
C GLY A 178 1.20 -12.30 -10.36
N GLN A 179 -0.09 -12.60 -10.45
CA GLN A 179 -0.68 -13.75 -9.76
C GLN A 179 -0.12 -15.09 -10.29
N ALA A 180 0.01 -15.23 -11.62
CA ALA A 180 0.58 -16.44 -12.24
C ALA A 180 2.05 -16.66 -11.85
N ALA A 181 2.81 -15.58 -11.61
CA ALA A 181 4.20 -15.61 -11.16
C ALA A 181 4.37 -15.95 -9.66
N GLY A 182 3.25 -16.14 -8.93
CA GLY A 182 3.24 -16.53 -7.51
C GLY A 182 2.50 -15.54 -6.60
N GLY A 183 2.33 -14.31 -7.01
CA GLY A 183 1.52 -13.29 -6.33
C GLY A 183 1.86 -13.06 -4.86
N ASP A 184 0.83 -12.79 -4.08
CA ASP A 184 0.87 -12.70 -2.62
C ASP A 184 1.11 -14.09 -2.02
N ARG A 185 2.21 -14.23 -1.27
CA ARG A 185 2.59 -15.51 -0.65
C ARG A 185 1.50 -16.13 0.22
N ARG A 186 0.59 -15.33 0.74
CA ARG A 186 -0.52 -15.77 1.61
C ARG A 186 -1.78 -16.14 0.82
N GLY A 187 -1.85 -15.88 -0.47
CA GLY A 187 -3.00 -16.13 -1.36
C GLY A 187 -3.76 -14.85 -1.76
N MET A 188 -4.97 -15.03 -2.27
CA MET A 188 -5.82 -13.96 -2.83
C MET A 188 -7.06 -13.75 -1.95
N GLN A 189 -7.52 -12.48 -1.83
CA GLN A 189 -8.80 -12.18 -1.19
C GLN A 189 -9.49 -10.95 -1.78
N GLY A 190 -8.75 -9.95 -2.23
CA GLY A 190 -9.30 -8.73 -2.78
C GLY A 190 -8.47 -8.20 -3.94
N ALA A 191 -9.15 -7.65 -4.93
CA ALA A 191 -8.55 -6.93 -6.05
C ALA A 191 -9.38 -5.69 -6.40
N MET A 192 -8.76 -4.69 -7.04
CA MET A 192 -9.41 -3.50 -7.55
C MET A 192 -8.65 -2.96 -8.77
N LEU A 193 -9.41 -2.41 -9.69
CA LEU A 193 -8.94 -1.51 -10.73
C LEU A 193 -9.52 -0.13 -10.53
#